data_01d07eb174d692870c6288fe742b7e27
#
_entry.id   01d07eb174d692870c6288fe742b7e27
#
_cell.length_a   1.000
_cell.length_b   1.000
_cell.length_c   1.000
_cell.angle_alpha   90.00
_cell.angle_beta   90.00
_cell.angle_gamma   90.00
#
_symmetry.space_group_name_H-M   'P 1'
#
loop_
_entity.id
_entity.type
_entity.pdbx_description
1 polymer ?
#
loop_
_entity_poly.entity_id
_entity_poly.type
_entity_poly.pdbx_seq_one_letter_code
_entity_poly.pdbx_strand_id
1 'polypeptide(L)'
;MDVTQMYISEFVGTAVLIAFGNTTNASILLKKTIVSIFGTNWLHIIFGWAFAVAFGVYVAITLGGPGHLNPAVTFALAVAGIFPWDQVIPMSIAQIAGAFTGAAIAALFYYPHFKVTGPDEGNCVGIFATGPAIDNKPFNLISEIIATFMFMLAILCLGKMADGLAPMVIGILVASIGM
;
A
#
# COMPACT_ATOMS: atom_id res chain seq x y z
N MET A 1 -3.78 21.18 12.53
CA MET A 1 -4.57 20.09 11.94
C MET A 1 -5.44 19.51 13.04
N ASP A 2 -6.72 19.31 12.77
CA ASP A 2 -7.59 18.60 13.70
C ASP A 2 -7.18 17.10 13.71
N VAL A 3 -7.00 16.56 14.91
CA VAL A 3 -6.56 15.17 15.11
C VAL A 3 -7.56 14.18 14.54
N THR A 4 -8.86 14.46 14.66
CA THR A 4 -9.92 13.63 14.09
C THR A 4 -9.84 13.60 12.56
N GLN A 5 -9.65 14.77 11.94
CA GLN A 5 -9.49 14.89 10.49
C GLN A 5 -8.25 14.13 10.00
N MET A 6 -7.17 14.17 10.75
CA MET A 6 -5.94 13.43 10.47
C MET A 6 -6.20 11.92 10.43
N TYR A 7 -6.90 11.35 11.41
CA TYR A 7 -7.21 9.91 11.42
C TYR A 7 -8.17 9.51 10.31
N ILE A 8 -9.19 10.33 10.03
CA ILE A 8 -10.13 10.06 8.93
C ILE A 8 -9.40 10.06 7.58
N SER A 9 -8.49 11.01 7.35
CA SER A 9 -7.73 11.10 6.12
C SER A 9 -6.81 9.90 5.90
N GLU A 10 -6.15 9.44 6.96
CA GLU A 10 -5.29 8.25 6.92
C GLU A 10 -6.11 6.96 6.72
N PHE A 11 -7.26 6.85 7.38
CA PHE A 11 -8.18 5.74 7.16
C PHE A 11 -8.65 5.68 5.70
N VAL A 12 -9.16 6.79 5.15
CA VAL A 12 -9.68 6.83 3.77
C VAL A 12 -8.56 6.66 2.75
N GLY A 13 -7.43 7.34 2.93
CA GLY A 13 -6.27 7.20 2.04
C GLY A 13 -5.73 5.78 2.00
N THR A 14 -5.61 5.11 3.16
CA THR A 14 -5.17 3.72 3.24
C THR A 14 -6.22 2.77 2.63
N ALA A 15 -7.51 3.04 2.81
CA ALA A 15 -8.56 2.25 2.18
C ALA A 15 -8.47 2.31 0.64
N VAL A 16 -8.24 3.50 0.07
CA VAL A 16 -8.05 3.68 -1.38
C VAL A 16 -6.78 2.95 -1.84
N LEU A 17 -5.66 3.13 -1.14
CA LEU A 17 -4.40 2.46 -1.45
C LEU A 17 -4.60 0.94 -1.52
N ILE A 18 -5.14 0.34 -0.47
CA ILE A 18 -5.31 -1.12 -0.39
C ILE A 18 -6.38 -1.62 -1.35
N ALA A 19 -7.46 -0.87 -1.59
CA ALA A 19 -8.45 -1.25 -2.58
C ALA A 19 -7.82 -1.37 -3.98
N PHE A 20 -7.07 -0.37 -4.44
CA PHE A 20 -6.40 -0.40 -5.74
C PHE A 20 -5.27 -1.43 -5.81
N GLY A 21 -4.44 -1.55 -4.76
CA GLY A 21 -3.37 -2.53 -4.73
C GLY A 21 -3.89 -3.97 -4.78
N ASN A 22 -4.88 -4.29 -3.94
CA ASN A 22 -5.46 -5.63 -3.93
C ASN A 22 -6.27 -5.94 -5.19
N THR A 23 -6.95 -4.96 -5.82
CA THR A 23 -7.59 -5.19 -7.13
C THR A 23 -6.57 -5.44 -8.23
N THR A 24 -5.39 -4.83 -8.17
CA THR A 24 -4.28 -5.16 -9.08
C THR A 24 -3.83 -6.61 -8.91
N ASN A 25 -3.59 -7.07 -7.68
CA ASN A 25 -3.24 -8.46 -7.42
C ASN A 25 -4.36 -9.42 -7.85
N ALA A 26 -5.62 -9.11 -7.51
CA ALA A 26 -6.78 -9.90 -7.87
C ALA A 26 -6.93 -10.06 -9.40
N SER A 27 -6.64 -9.00 -10.16
CA SER A 27 -6.71 -9.04 -11.63
C SER A 27 -5.77 -10.07 -12.25
N ILE A 28 -4.67 -10.39 -11.58
CA ILE A 28 -3.66 -11.36 -12.05
C ILE A 28 -3.92 -12.76 -11.48
N LEU A 29 -4.23 -12.84 -10.18
CA LEU A 29 -4.26 -14.11 -9.46
C LEU A 29 -5.60 -14.85 -9.59
N LEU A 30 -6.68 -14.13 -9.93
CA LEU A 30 -8.01 -14.74 -10.08
C LEU A 30 -8.26 -15.18 -11.54
N LYS A 31 -9.04 -16.25 -11.69
CA LYS A 31 -9.46 -16.78 -12.99
C LYS A 31 -10.45 -15.85 -13.70
N LYS A 32 -10.44 -15.92 -15.02
CA LYS A 32 -11.38 -15.25 -15.94
C LYS A 32 -11.35 -13.71 -15.85
N THR A 33 -10.32 -13.12 -15.31
CA THR A 33 -10.09 -11.69 -15.45
C THR A 33 -9.56 -11.35 -16.84
N ILE A 34 -9.73 -10.12 -17.29
CA ILE A 34 -9.18 -9.68 -18.58
C ILE A 34 -7.66 -9.85 -18.59
N VAL A 35 -6.99 -9.51 -17.51
CA VAL A 35 -5.53 -9.65 -17.36
C VAL A 35 -5.11 -11.11 -17.44
N SER A 36 -5.85 -12.04 -16.82
CA SER A 36 -5.54 -13.49 -16.90
C SER A 36 -5.73 -14.06 -18.30
N ILE A 37 -6.61 -13.47 -19.14
CA ILE A 37 -6.85 -13.88 -20.51
C ILE A 37 -5.73 -13.39 -21.46
N PHE A 38 -5.33 -12.11 -21.35
CA PHE A 38 -4.31 -11.52 -22.22
C PHE A 38 -2.88 -11.76 -21.76
N GLY A 39 -2.70 -12.24 -20.54
CA GLY A 39 -1.39 -12.41 -19.91
C GLY A 39 -0.82 -11.11 -19.37
N THR A 40 0.15 -11.24 -18.49
CA THR A 40 0.80 -10.11 -17.83
C THR A 40 2.19 -10.51 -17.31
N ASN A 41 2.91 -9.54 -16.77
CA ASN A 41 4.18 -9.74 -16.09
C ASN A 41 4.21 -8.99 -14.76
N TRP A 42 5.31 -9.11 -14.02
CA TRP A 42 5.49 -8.48 -12.72
C TRP A 42 5.35 -6.94 -12.76
N LEU A 43 5.66 -6.31 -13.90
CA LEU A 43 5.51 -4.84 -14.06
C LEU A 43 4.08 -4.37 -13.86
N HIS A 44 3.08 -5.19 -14.20
CA HIS A 44 1.69 -4.84 -13.93
C HIS A 44 1.42 -4.64 -12.43
N ILE A 45 1.94 -5.55 -11.60
CA ILE A 45 1.82 -5.43 -10.13
C ILE A 45 2.54 -4.19 -9.63
N ILE A 46 3.78 -3.98 -10.08
CA ILE A 46 4.61 -2.84 -9.65
C ILE A 46 3.92 -1.51 -9.96
N PHE A 47 3.46 -1.31 -11.20
CA PHE A 47 2.76 -0.08 -11.58
C PHE A 47 1.40 0.05 -10.88
N GLY A 48 0.65 -1.02 -10.72
CA GLY A 48 -0.62 -1.01 -9.99
C GLY A 48 -0.44 -0.54 -8.55
N TRP A 49 0.56 -1.05 -7.84
CA TRP A 49 0.89 -0.60 -6.48
C TRP A 49 1.45 0.82 -6.45
N ALA A 50 2.26 1.22 -7.44
CA ALA A 50 2.74 2.60 -7.55
C ALA A 50 1.59 3.60 -7.64
N PHE A 51 0.61 3.34 -8.51
CA PHE A 51 -0.58 4.18 -8.64
C PHE A 51 -1.48 4.09 -7.39
N ALA A 52 -1.64 2.91 -6.80
CA ALA A 52 -2.42 2.74 -5.58
C ALA A 52 -1.87 3.61 -4.45
N VAL A 53 -0.56 3.62 -4.24
CA VAL A 53 0.10 4.49 -3.26
C VAL A 53 -0.07 5.96 -3.62
N ALA A 54 0.22 6.36 -4.86
CA ALA A 54 0.09 7.74 -5.28
C ALA A 54 -1.33 8.29 -5.05
N PHE A 55 -2.36 7.57 -5.47
CA PHE A 55 -3.75 8.00 -5.28
C PHE A 55 -4.20 7.94 -3.82
N GLY A 56 -3.76 6.94 -3.06
CA GLY A 56 -3.99 6.90 -1.61
C GLY A 56 -3.45 8.15 -0.92
N VAL A 57 -2.21 8.55 -1.23
CA VAL A 57 -1.57 9.75 -0.67
C VAL A 57 -2.30 11.02 -1.14
N TYR A 58 -2.67 11.13 -2.43
CA TYR A 58 -3.47 12.28 -2.91
C TYR A 58 -4.77 12.42 -2.12
N VAL A 59 -5.50 11.33 -1.91
CA VAL A 59 -6.76 11.35 -1.15
C VAL A 59 -6.52 11.80 0.29
N ALA A 60 -5.52 11.23 0.98
CA ALA A 60 -5.21 11.60 2.35
C ALA A 60 -4.85 13.08 2.49
N ILE A 61 -3.99 13.59 1.61
CA ILE A 61 -3.58 15.01 1.63
C ILE A 61 -4.78 15.93 1.33
N THR A 62 -5.61 15.57 0.35
CA THR A 62 -6.81 16.35 -0.01
C THR A 62 -7.80 16.43 1.16
N LEU A 63 -7.88 15.37 1.96
CA LEU A 63 -8.69 15.35 3.19
C LEU A 63 -8.00 16.04 4.38
N GLY A 64 -6.83 16.64 4.17
CA GLY A 64 -6.11 17.41 5.18
C GLY A 64 -5.22 16.58 6.09
N GLY A 65 -4.86 15.35 5.72
CA GLY A 65 -3.95 14.49 6.47
C GLY A 65 -2.51 14.52 5.95
N PRO A 66 -1.57 13.88 6.65
CA PRO A 66 -0.17 13.84 6.27
C PRO A 66 0.15 12.84 5.14
N GLY A 67 -0.72 11.86 4.89
CA GLY A 67 -0.53 10.87 3.82
C GLY A 67 0.56 9.83 4.12
N HIS A 68 0.69 9.40 5.37
CA HIS A 68 1.63 8.33 5.74
C HIS A 68 1.19 6.96 5.24
N LEU A 69 -0.10 6.63 5.41
CA LEU A 69 -0.80 5.42 4.95
C LEU A 69 -0.13 4.10 5.36
N ASN A 70 0.87 4.16 6.22
CA ASN A 70 1.68 3.01 6.61
C ASN A 70 2.20 3.19 8.04
N PRO A 71 1.94 2.25 8.96
CA PRO A 71 2.47 2.32 10.32
C PRO A 71 4.00 2.42 10.39
N ALA A 72 4.73 1.75 9.49
CA ALA A 72 6.19 1.83 9.46
C ALA A 72 6.68 3.23 9.05
N VAL A 73 6.00 3.89 8.12
CA VAL A 73 6.28 5.29 7.75
C VAL A 73 6.01 6.21 8.94
N THR A 74 4.86 6.06 9.58
CA THR A 74 4.47 6.86 10.75
C THR A 74 5.49 6.71 11.88
N PHE A 75 5.91 5.48 12.17
CA PHE A 75 6.93 5.18 13.18
C PHE A 75 8.28 5.80 12.82
N ALA A 76 8.75 5.63 11.58
CA ALA A 76 10.04 6.15 11.14
C ALA A 76 10.10 7.70 11.17
N LEU A 77 8.99 8.38 10.83
CA LEU A 77 8.90 9.84 10.95
C LEU A 77 8.90 10.30 12.42
N ALA A 78 8.35 9.51 13.33
CA ALA A 78 8.45 9.80 14.76
C ALA A 78 9.89 9.61 15.28
N VAL A 79 10.60 8.58 14.84
CA VAL A 79 12.04 8.38 15.13
C VAL A 79 12.86 9.55 14.59
N ALA A 80 12.55 10.06 13.42
CA ALA A 80 13.20 11.22 12.83
C ALA A 80 12.83 12.58 13.50
N GLY A 81 11.95 12.58 14.50
CA GLY A 81 11.48 13.79 15.19
C GLY A 81 10.53 14.67 14.39
N ILE A 82 9.98 14.14 13.30
CA ILE A 82 9.08 14.86 12.36
C ILE A 82 7.60 14.66 12.76
N PHE A 83 7.28 13.56 13.44
CA PHE A 83 5.92 13.22 13.85
C PHE A 83 5.85 12.94 15.37
N PRO A 84 4.78 13.37 16.08
CA PRO A 84 4.68 13.19 17.51
C PRO A 84 4.41 11.74 17.91
N TRP A 85 5.10 11.25 18.93
CA TRP A 85 5.04 9.86 19.39
C TRP A 85 3.66 9.42 19.90
N ASP A 86 2.95 10.32 20.57
CA ASP A 86 1.61 10.08 21.10
C ASP A 86 0.57 9.81 20.01
N GLN A 87 0.86 10.22 18.77
CA GLN A 87 0.00 10.02 17.61
C GLN A 87 0.32 8.73 16.83
N VAL A 88 1.45 8.06 17.11
CA VAL A 88 1.88 6.87 16.30
C VAL A 88 0.87 5.73 16.41
N ILE A 89 0.45 5.38 17.63
CA ILE A 89 -0.49 4.26 17.83
C ILE A 89 -1.89 4.56 17.26
N PRO A 90 -2.54 5.69 17.59
CA PRO A 90 -3.85 6.02 17.02
C PRO A 90 -3.84 6.10 15.50
N MET A 91 -2.80 6.69 14.91
CA MET A 91 -2.61 6.78 13.48
C MET A 91 -2.52 5.39 12.85
N SER A 92 -1.70 4.51 13.43
CA SER A 92 -1.54 3.12 12.95
C SER A 92 -2.86 2.34 13.00
N ILE A 93 -3.68 2.56 14.03
CA ILE A 93 -5.02 1.94 14.12
C ILE A 93 -5.92 2.43 12.99
N ALA A 94 -5.93 3.73 12.69
CA ALA A 94 -6.71 4.28 11.58
C ALA A 94 -6.27 3.69 10.23
N GLN A 95 -4.96 3.60 9.99
CA GLN A 95 -4.38 2.99 8.79
C GLN A 95 -4.74 1.51 8.66
N ILE A 96 -4.64 0.72 9.72
CA ILE A 96 -5.00 -0.70 9.72
C ILE A 96 -6.50 -0.88 9.43
N ALA A 97 -7.37 -0.09 10.07
CA ALA A 97 -8.81 -0.11 9.81
C ALA A 97 -9.12 0.27 8.34
N GLY A 98 -8.43 1.26 7.80
CA GLY A 98 -8.50 1.62 6.38
C GLY A 98 -8.09 0.46 5.47
N ALA A 99 -6.99 -0.23 5.80
CA ALA A 99 -6.51 -1.38 5.03
C ALA A 99 -7.54 -2.52 5.01
N PHE A 100 -8.16 -2.86 6.13
CA PHE A 100 -9.25 -3.84 6.16
C PHE A 100 -10.43 -3.43 5.28
N THR A 101 -10.81 -2.15 5.32
CA THR A 101 -11.89 -1.62 4.48
C THR A 101 -11.54 -1.70 3.00
N GLY A 102 -10.33 -1.32 2.61
CA GLY A 102 -9.84 -1.42 1.23
C GLY A 102 -9.80 -2.86 0.73
N ALA A 103 -9.33 -3.79 1.56
CA ALA A 103 -9.33 -5.22 1.25
C ALA A 103 -10.76 -5.77 1.05
N ALA A 104 -11.70 -5.37 1.90
CA ALA A 104 -13.11 -5.76 1.77
C ALA A 104 -13.73 -5.22 0.46
N ILE A 105 -13.41 -3.98 0.08
CA ILE A 105 -13.84 -3.38 -1.19
C ILE A 105 -13.28 -4.18 -2.38
N ALA A 106 -12.00 -4.53 -2.37
CA ALA A 106 -11.38 -5.34 -3.42
C ALA A 106 -12.01 -6.75 -3.51
N ALA A 107 -12.26 -7.38 -2.37
CA ALA A 107 -12.93 -8.67 -2.32
C ALA A 107 -14.35 -8.61 -2.89
N LEU A 108 -15.11 -7.58 -2.56
CA LEU A 108 -16.46 -7.37 -3.08
C LEU A 108 -16.45 -7.09 -4.59
N PHE A 109 -15.52 -6.25 -5.06
CA PHE A 109 -15.38 -5.90 -6.47
C PHE A 109 -15.09 -7.13 -7.35
N TYR A 110 -14.23 -8.04 -6.88
CA TYR A 110 -13.86 -9.27 -7.58
C TYR A 110 -14.65 -10.50 -7.11
N TYR A 111 -15.74 -10.32 -6.36
CA TYR A 111 -16.51 -11.44 -5.76
C TYR A 111 -16.85 -12.56 -6.74
N PRO A 112 -17.37 -12.31 -7.97
CA PRO A 112 -17.63 -13.39 -8.93
C PRO A 112 -16.38 -14.18 -9.32
N HIS A 113 -15.23 -13.50 -9.42
CA HIS A 113 -13.95 -14.14 -9.79
C HIS A 113 -13.42 -15.02 -8.67
N PHE A 114 -13.58 -14.61 -7.40
CA PHE A 114 -13.28 -15.46 -6.24
C PHE A 114 -14.10 -16.74 -6.25
N LYS A 115 -15.40 -16.66 -6.59
CA LYS A 115 -16.27 -17.82 -6.68
C LYS A 115 -15.82 -18.82 -7.76
N VAL A 116 -15.34 -18.32 -8.90
CA VAL A 116 -14.89 -19.17 -10.01
C VAL A 116 -13.48 -19.72 -9.76
N THR A 117 -12.62 -18.97 -9.06
CA THR A 117 -11.26 -19.42 -8.77
C THR A 117 -11.26 -20.52 -7.71
N GLY A 118 -12.11 -20.40 -6.67
CA GLY A 118 -12.12 -21.33 -5.54
C GLY A 118 -10.88 -21.19 -4.64
N PRO A 119 -10.95 -21.67 -3.41
CA PRO A 119 -9.85 -21.54 -2.45
C PRO A 119 -8.63 -22.41 -2.79
N ASP A 120 -8.84 -23.53 -3.50
CA ASP A 120 -7.80 -24.55 -3.76
C ASP A 120 -7.08 -24.35 -5.10
N GLU A 121 -7.54 -23.42 -5.95
CA GLU A 121 -7.08 -23.31 -7.33
C GLU A 121 -6.28 -22.04 -7.64
N GLY A 122 -6.09 -21.18 -6.66
CA GLY A 122 -5.35 -19.93 -6.83
C GLY A 122 -4.75 -19.44 -5.52
N ASN A 123 -3.75 -18.59 -5.62
CA ASN A 123 -3.17 -17.94 -4.45
C ASN A 123 -4.06 -16.78 -3.96
N CYS A 124 -5.26 -17.10 -3.49
CA CYS A 124 -6.20 -16.08 -2.99
C CYS A 124 -5.63 -15.29 -1.80
N VAL A 125 -4.77 -15.90 -0.99
CA VAL A 125 -4.07 -15.22 0.11
C VAL A 125 -3.09 -14.18 -0.42
N GLY A 126 -2.39 -14.47 -1.51
CA GLY A 126 -1.44 -13.56 -2.15
C GLY A 126 -2.06 -12.26 -2.68
N ILE A 127 -3.39 -12.19 -2.78
CA ILE A 127 -4.11 -10.95 -3.11
C ILE A 127 -3.98 -9.94 -1.97
N PHE A 128 -4.06 -10.41 -0.73
CA PHE A 128 -4.13 -9.59 0.48
C PHE A 128 -2.82 -9.58 1.27
N ALA A 129 -1.99 -10.61 1.13
CA ALA A 129 -0.73 -10.76 1.85
C ALA A 129 0.32 -11.35 0.92
N THR A 130 1.40 -10.62 0.71
CA THR A 130 2.54 -11.10 -0.07
C THR A 130 3.35 -12.12 0.72
N GLY A 131 3.92 -13.08 0.01
CA GLY A 131 4.83 -14.07 0.57
C GLY A 131 6.17 -14.05 -0.16
N PRO A 132 7.26 -14.48 0.49
CA PRO A 132 8.56 -14.55 -0.15
C PRO A 132 8.58 -15.67 -1.20
N ALA A 133 9.31 -15.43 -2.31
CA ALA A 133 9.53 -16.45 -3.33
C ALA A 133 10.41 -17.61 -2.83
N ILE A 134 11.29 -17.33 -1.88
CA ILE A 134 12.18 -18.31 -1.23
C ILE A 134 11.93 -18.27 0.28
N ASP A 135 11.58 -19.40 0.89
CA ASP A 135 11.38 -19.49 2.34
C ASP A 135 12.73 -19.54 3.08
N ASN A 136 13.24 -18.34 3.40
CA ASN A 136 14.42 -18.14 4.22
C ASN A 136 14.17 -17.01 5.22
N LYS A 137 13.57 -17.35 6.35
CA LYS A 137 13.11 -16.36 7.35
C LYS A 137 14.15 -15.31 7.77
N PRO A 138 15.43 -15.65 8.08
CA PRO A 138 16.43 -14.65 8.42
C PRO A 138 16.70 -13.67 7.28
N PHE A 139 16.90 -14.16 6.05
CA PHE A 139 17.19 -13.30 4.91
C PHE A 139 15.95 -12.53 4.44
N ASN A 140 14.76 -13.12 4.56
CA ASN A 140 13.51 -12.40 4.27
C ASN A 140 13.33 -11.21 5.23
N LEU A 141 13.62 -11.38 6.52
CA LEU A 141 13.60 -10.27 7.48
C LEU A 141 14.64 -9.20 7.14
N ILE A 142 15.86 -9.58 6.77
CA ILE A 142 16.92 -8.66 6.35
C ILE A 142 16.48 -7.88 5.11
N SER A 143 15.88 -8.54 4.12
CA SER A 143 15.37 -7.90 2.89
C SER A 143 14.30 -6.85 3.21
N GLU A 144 13.35 -7.17 4.08
CA GLU A 144 12.30 -6.22 4.50
C GLU A 144 12.89 -5.02 5.25
N ILE A 145 13.88 -5.24 6.11
CA ILE A 145 14.58 -4.16 6.83
C ILE A 145 15.30 -3.25 5.82
N ILE A 146 16.04 -3.81 4.87
CA ILE A 146 16.77 -3.03 3.87
C ILE A 146 15.80 -2.26 3.00
N ALA A 147 14.75 -2.90 2.47
CA ALA A 147 13.76 -2.26 1.62
C ALA A 147 13.07 -1.09 2.34
N THR A 148 12.61 -1.31 3.57
CA THR A 148 11.96 -0.27 4.39
C THR A 148 12.91 0.86 4.72
N PHE A 149 14.17 0.55 5.07
CA PHE A 149 15.20 1.56 5.33
C PHE A 149 15.46 2.43 4.10
N MET A 150 15.67 1.82 2.93
CA MET A 150 15.91 2.56 1.69
C MET A 150 14.70 3.40 1.28
N PHE A 151 13.49 2.88 1.48
CA PHE A 151 12.25 3.61 1.26
C PHE A 151 12.17 4.86 2.14
N MET A 152 12.39 4.72 3.44
CA MET A 152 12.34 5.84 4.37
C MET A 152 13.48 6.83 4.16
N LEU A 153 14.68 6.36 3.87
CA LEU A 153 15.82 7.23 3.52
C LEU A 153 15.47 8.10 2.31
N ALA A 154 14.92 7.50 1.26
CA ALA A 154 14.50 8.24 0.07
C ALA A 154 13.42 9.27 0.41
N ILE A 155 12.36 8.89 1.16
CA ILE A 155 11.31 9.84 1.58
C ILE A 155 11.90 11.04 2.34
N LEU A 156 12.79 10.80 3.30
CA LEU A 156 13.41 11.86 4.09
C LEU A 156 14.34 12.77 3.26
N CYS A 157 14.88 12.25 2.16
CA CYS A 157 15.75 12.98 1.25
C CYS A 157 15.02 13.67 0.08
N LEU A 158 13.72 13.43 -0.09
CA LEU A 158 12.94 13.99 -1.20
C LEU A 158 12.76 15.50 -1.08
N GLY A 159 13.35 16.34 -0.53
CA GLY A 159 13.29 17.81 -0.53
C GLY A 159 11.93 18.43 -0.89
N LYS A 160 11.89 19.72 -1.09
CA LYS A 160 10.68 20.42 -1.56
C LYS A 160 10.43 20.11 -3.04
N MET A 161 9.26 19.63 -3.35
CA MET A 161 8.78 19.40 -4.71
C MET A 161 7.74 20.44 -5.13
N ALA A 162 7.48 20.51 -6.45
CA ALA A 162 6.36 21.27 -6.95
C ALA A 162 5.05 20.79 -6.32
N ASP A 163 4.12 21.73 -6.10
CA ASP A 163 2.84 21.43 -5.47
C ASP A 163 2.13 20.27 -6.17
N GLY A 164 1.69 19.30 -5.39
CA GLY A 164 0.99 18.13 -5.87
C GLY A 164 1.86 17.02 -6.50
N LEU A 165 3.17 17.19 -6.65
CA LEU A 165 4.03 16.16 -7.26
C LEU A 165 4.44 15.05 -6.28
N ALA A 166 4.56 15.35 -5.00
CA ALA A 166 5.06 14.42 -4.00
C ALA A 166 4.37 13.04 -3.98
N PRO A 167 3.02 12.94 -4.02
CA PRO A 167 2.37 11.65 -4.04
C PRO A 167 2.76 10.76 -5.23
N MET A 168 2.92 11.34 -6.41
CA MET A 168 3.34 10.61 -7.61
C MET A 168 4.78 10.09 -7.46
N VAL A 169 5.68 10.91 -6.93
CA VAL A 169 7.08 10.52 -6.68
C VAL A 169 7.16 9.40 -5.64
N ILE A 170 6.33 9.45 -4.58
CA ILE A 170 6.25 8.37 -3.59
C ILE A 170 5.75 7.07 -4.26
N GLY A 171 4.77 7.15 -5.14
CA GLY A 171 4.30 5.99 -5.92
C GLY A 171 5.42 5.39 -6.79
N ILE A 172 6.19 6.23 -7.49
CA ILE A 172 7.36 5.79 -8.29
C ILE A 172 8.43 5.15 -7.39
N LEU A 173 8.64 5.68 -6.20
CA LEU A 173 9.57 5.10 -5.23
C LEU A 173 9.12 3.69 -4.81
N VAL A 174 7.83 3.48 -4.57
CA VAL A 174 7.27 2.15 -4.29
C VAL A 174 7.49 1.20 -5.47
N ALA A 175 7.29 1.66 -6.71
CA ALA A 175 7.62 0.86 -7.90
C ALA A 175 9.11 0.43 -7.91
N SER A 176 10.01 1.35 -7.57
CA SER A 176 11.45 1.08 -7.57
C SER A 176 11.87 0.03 -6.53
N ILE A 177 11.16 -0.05 -5.41
CA ILE A 177 11.41 -1.07 -4.38
C ILE A 177 10.79 -2.41 -4.75
N GLY A 178 9.66 -2.40 -5.47
CA GLY A 178 8.97 -3.60 -5.93
C GLY A 178 9.62 -4.32 -7.10
N MET A 179 10.63 -3.71 -7.74
CA MET A 179 11.41 -4.33 -8.83
C MET A 179 12.40 -5.37 -8.32
#